data_933c9c832c373c67c60c318636d6ff07
#
_entry.id   933c9c832c373c67c60c318636d6ff07
#
_cell.length_a   1.000
_cell.length_b   1.000
_cell.length_c   1.000
_cell.angle_alpha   90.00
_cell.angle_beta   90.00
_cell.angle_gamma   90.00
#
_symmetry.space_group_name_H-M   'P 1'
#
loop_
_entity.id
_entity.type
_entity.pdbx_description
1 polymer ?
#
loop_
_entity_poly.entity_id
_entity_poly.type
_entity_poly.pdbx_seq_one_letter_code
_entity_poly.pdbx_strand_id
1 'polypeptide(L)'
;MSTQDSIREQARDNKDFRRVAATGPFSQIVLMCLKPGEAIGEEVHDDTDQIFLVAKGEGEAVLADAPRRLEKGDLLLVPAGTRHDIRNTGDKRLRLVTIYSPPHHAPGTVHGTREEAMRAEADQHA
;
A
#
# COMPACT_ATOMS: atom_id res chain seq x y z
N MET A 1 20.32 -9.99 -6.75
CA MET A 1 19.88 -11.00 -5.79
C MET A 1 18.37 -11.15 -5.84
N SER A 2 17.89 -12.36 -5.90
CA SER A 2 16.45 -12.64 -5.96
C SER A 2 15.88 -12.90 -4.58
N THR A 3 14.62 -12.49 -4.38
CA THR A 3 13.86 -12.77 -3.17
C THR A 3 12.67 -13.63 -3.56
N GLN A 4 12.46 -14.72 -2.84
CA GLN A 4 11.30 -15.59 -3.05
C GLN A 4 10.68 -15.91 -1.69
N ASP A 5 9.42 -15.56 -1.52
CA ASP A 5 8.68 -15.75 -0.29
C ASP A 5 7.22 -16.05 -0.57
N SER A 6 6.52 -16.61 0.41
CA SER A 6 5.07 -16.79 0.33
C SER A 6 4.39 -15.45 0.58
N ILE A 7 4.04 -14.73 -0.48
CA ILE A 7 3.38 -13.44 -0.36
C ILE A 7 2.00 -13.55 0.30
N ARG A 8 1.32 -14.68 0.10
CA ARG A 8 0.02 -14.93 0.75
C ARG A 8 0.16 -14.94 2.27
N GLU A 9 1.14 -15.67 2.78
CA GLU A 9 1.36 -15.76 4.22
C GLU A 9 1.86 -14.46 4.80
N GLN A 10 2.82 -13.82 4.16
CA GLN A 10 3.35 -12.54 4.62
C GLN A 10 2.28 -11.45 4.66
N ALA A 11 1.46 -11.34 3.61
CA ALA A 11 0.40 -10.35 3.57
C ALA A 11 -0.68 -10.63 4.61
N ARG A 12 -1.05 -11.91 4.78
CA ARG A 12 -2.05 -12.30 5.78
C ARG A 12 -1.60 -12.03 7.20
N ASP A 13 -0.31 -12.21 7.48
CA ASP A 13 0.25 -12.10 8.83
C ASP A 13 0.78 -10.70 9.13
N ASN A 14 0.90 -9.83 8.13
CA ASN A 14 1.41 -8.48 8.34
C ASN A 14 0.48 -7.64 9.20
N LYS A 15 1.00 -7.09 10.28
CA LYS A 15 0.29 -6.21 11.20
C LYS A 15 0.69 -4.75 11.06
N ASP A 16 1.77 -4.49 10.32
CA ASP A 16 2.30 -3.14 10.17
C ASP A 16 1.47 -2.36 9.16
N PHE A 17 1.27 -1.07 9.43
CA PHE A 17 0.61 -0.19 8.47
C PHE A 17 1.34 -0.24 7.13
N ARG A 18 2.68 -0.15 7.15
CA ARG A 18 3.52 -0.22 5.96
C ARG A 18 4.79 -1.01 6.27
N ARG A 19 5.10 -1.99 5.42
CA ARG A 19 6.31 -2.79 5.56
C ARG A 19 6.91 -3.06 4.19
N VAL A 20 8.09 -2.52 3.93
CA VAL A 20 8.80 -2.80 2.68
C VAL A 20 9.34 -4.23 2.75
N ALA A 21 8.84 -5.09 1.87
CA ALA A 21 9.20 -6.50 1.85
C ALA A 21 10.41 -6.79 0.96
N ALA A 22 10.50 -6.10 -0.17
CA ALA A 22 11.61 -6.30 -1.10
C ALA A 22 11.78 -5.07 -1.98
N THR A 23 13.03 -4.77 -2.35
CA THR A 23 13.35 -3.63 -3.22
C THR A 23 14.31 -4.07 -4.31
N GLY A 24 13.91 -3.88 -5.55
CA GLY A 24 14.74 -4.07 -6.72
C GLY A 24 15.08 -2.74 -7.39
N PRO A 25 15.87 -2.74 -8.47
CA PRO A 25 16.22 -1.50 -9.16
C PRO A 25 15.02 -0.77 -9.77
N PHE A 26 13.99 -1.49 -10.22
CA PHE A 26 12.86 -0.91 -10.95
C PHE A 26 11.51 -1.20 -10.33
N SER A 27 11.45 -1.90 -9.19
CA SER A 27 10.21 -2.20 -8.50
C SER A 27 10.44 -2.46 -7.03
N GLN A 28 9.37 -2.33 -6.25
CA GLN A 28 9.41 -2.50 -4.79
C GLN A 28 8.11 -3.12 -4.33
N ILE A 29 8.20 -4.11 -3.46
CA ILE A 29 7.03 -4.78 -2.89
C ILE A 29 6.84 -4.30 -1.45
N VAL A 30 5.64 -3.82 -1.14
CA VAL A 30 5.29 -3.28 0.16
C VAL A 30 4.00 -3.95 0.65
N LEU A 31 4.00 -4.34 1.90
CA LEU A 31 2.81 -4.89 2.56
C LEU A 31 2.15 -3.80 3.38
N MET A 32 0.82 -3.73 3.34
CA MET A 32 0.07 -2.77 4.12
C MET A 32 -1.08 -3.44 4.85
N CYS A 33 -1.37 -2.92 6.04
CA CYS A 33 -2.51 -3.36 6.85
C CYS A 33 -3.23 -2.13 7.38
N LEU A 34 -4.48 -1.96 6.96
CA LEU A 34 -5.32 -0.85 7.41
C LEU A 34 -6.38 -1.40 8.37
N LYS A 35 -6.52 -0.75 9.52
CA LYS A 35 -7.59 -1.05 10.47
C LYS A 35 -8.93 -0.54 9.92
N PRO A 36 -10.07 -1.07 10.41
CA PRO A 36 -11.36 -0.53 10.00
C PRO A 36 -11.42 0.99 10.18
N GLY A 37 -11.89 1.68 9.16
CA GLY A 37 -11.99 3.14 9.16
C GLY A 37 -10.72 3.89 8.76
N GLU A 38 -9.58 3.22 8.68
CA GLU A 38 -8.33 3.85 8.24
C GLU A 38 -8.28 4.00 6.72
N ALA A 39 -7.59 5.05 6.29
CA ALA A 39 -7.27 5.29 4.89
C ALA A 39 -5.78 5.52 4.77
N ILE A 40 -5.21 5.23 3.60
CA ILE A 40 -3.82 5.56 3.32
C ILE A 40 -3.66 7.08 3.31
N GLY A 41 -4.63 7.79 2.77
CA GLY A 41 -4.61 9.22 2.54
C GLY A 41 -4.48 9.51 1.06
N GLU A 42 -4.97 10.68 0.64
CA GLU A 42 -4.90 11.06 -0.76
C GLU A 42 -3.45 11.30 -1.18
N GLU A 43 -3.02 10.61 -2.24
CA GLU A 43 -1.65 10.67 -2.74
C GLU A 43 -1.64 10.83 -4.26
N VAL A 44 -0.58 11.47 -4.76
CA VAL A 44 -0.22 11.51 -6.17
C VAL A 44 1.27 11.18 -6.26
N HIS A 45 1.61 10.17 -7.06
CA HIS A 45 3.00 9.83 -7.35
C HIS A 45 3.26 10.15 -8.82
N ASP A 46 4.00 11.22 -9.09
CA ASP A 46 4.18 11.71 -10.47
C ASP A 46 5.11 10.84 -11.29
N ASP A 47 5.98 10.07 -10.66
CA ASP A 47 7.04 9.31 -11.31
C ASP A 47 6.97 7.82 -11.00
N THR A 48 5.91 7.34 -10.39
CA THR A 48 5.80 5.95 -9.94
C THR A 48 4.43 5.38 -10.25
N ASP A 49 4.39 4.24 -10.94
CA ASP A 49 3.17 3.44 -11.03
C ASP A 49 3.01 2.66 -9.73
N GLN A 50 1.78 2.47 -9.31
CA GLN A 50 1.49 1.71 -8.11
C GLN A 50 0.44 0.65 -8.39
N ILE A 51 0.69 -0.58 -7.96
CA ILE A 51 -0.24 -1.70 -8.12
C ILE A 51 -0.68 -2.13 -6.73
N PHE A 52 -1.98 -2.31 -6.54
CA PHE A 52 -2.56 -2.84 -5.32
C PHE A 52 -3.18 -4.20 -5.58
N LEU A 53 -2.88 -5.16 -4.72
CA LEU A 53 -3.53 -6.47 -4.70
C LEU A 53 -4.16 -6.65 -3.33
N VAL A 54 -5.47 -6.92 -3.31
CA VAL A 54 -6.19 -7.13 -2.05
C VAL A 54 -5.99 -8.58 -1.60
N ALA A 55 -5.22 -8.77 -0.55
CA ALA A 55 -4.93 -10.10 -0.01
C ALA A 55 -6.03 -10.57 0.95
N LYS A 56 -6.64 -9.65 1.71
CA LYS A 56 -7.70 -9.98 2.67
C LYS A 56 -8.50 -8.72 3.02
N GLY A 57 -9.78 -8.91 3.29
CA GLY A 57 -10.67 -7.81 3.65
C GLY A 57 -11.33 -7.16 2.45
N GLU A 58 -11.97 -6.04 2.70
CA GLU A 58 -12.66 -5.26 1.66
C GLU A 58 -12.47 -3.77 1.93
N GLY A 59 -12.56 -2.98 0.89
CA GLY A 59 -12.39 -1.55 1.00
C GLY A 59 -12.87 -0.81 -0.22
N GLU A 60 -12.35 0.39 -0.38
CA GLU A 60 -12.68 1.28 -1.48
C GLU A 60 -11.43 1.96 -1.98
N ALA A 61 -11.30 2.03 -3.31
CA ALA A 61 -10.29 2.86 -3.95
C ALA A 61 -10.99 4.08 -4.56
N VAL A 62 -10.40 5.26 -4.34
CA VAL A 62 -10.88 6.49 -4.98
C VAL A 62 -9.80 6.92 -5.97
N LEU A 63 -10.11 6.88 -7.26
CA LEU A 63 -9.19 7.27 -8.33
C LEU A 63 -9.74 8.50 -9.04
N ALA A 64 -9.03 9.63 -8.96
CA ALA A 64 -9.46 10.89 -9.57
C ALA A 64 -10.94 11.19 -9.22
N ASP A 65 -11.30 11.05 -7.95
CA ASP A 65 -12.64 11.27 -7.38
C ASP A 65 -13.69 10.23 -7.75
N ALA A 66 -13.30 9.13 -8.43
CA ALA A 66 -14.21 8.03 -8.77
C ALA A 66 -14.03 6.87 -7.79
N PRO A 67 -15.03 6.56 -6.95
CA PRO A 67 -14.92 5.46 -6.00
C PRO A 67 -15.13 4.10 -6.69
N ARG A 68 -14.36 3.11 -6.24
CA ARG A 68 -14.46 1.72 -6.72
C ARG A 68 -14.36 0.80 -5.52
N ARG A 69 -15.22 -0.21 -5.48
CA ARG A 69 -15.15 -1.23 -4.44
C ARG A 69 -13.92 -2.12 -4.66
N LEU A 70 -13.27 -2.48 -3.56
CA LEU A 70 -12.16 -3.44 -3.55
C LEU A 70 -12.54 -4.65 -2.73
N GLU A 71 -12.31 -5.84 -3.30
CA GLU A 71 -12.57 -7.12 -2.64
C GLU A 71 -11.32 -7.99 -2.71
N LYS A 72 -11.27 -9.00 -1.85
CA LYS A 72 -10.18 -9.98 -1.84
C LYS A 72 -9.96 -10.54 -3.25
N GLY A 73 -8.70 -10.53 -3.69
CA GLY A 73 -8.31 -10.99 -5.01
C GLY A 73 -8.30 -9.91 -6.09
N ASP A 74 -8.81 -8.71 -5.80
CA ASP A 74 -8.79 -7.62 -6.77
C ASP A 74 -7.38 -7.08 -6.98
N LEU A 75 -7.11 -6.70 -8.21
CA LEU A 75 -5.87 -6.06 -8.64
C LEU A 75 -6.21 -4.70 -9.23
N LEU A 76 -5.49 -3.68 -8.77
CA LEU A 76 -5.71 -2.30 -9.22
C LEU A 76 -4.38 -1.69 -9.62
N LEU A 77 -4.28 -1.19 -10.85
CA LEU A 77 -3.14 -0.40 -11.30
C LEU A 77 -3.48 1.09 -11.21
N VAL A 78 -2.65 1.83 -10.50
CA VAL A 78 -2.74 3.29 -10.43
C VAL A 78 -1.55 3.86 -11.20
N PRO A 79 -1.77 4.40 -12.42
CA PRO A 79 -0.67 4.98 -13.20
C PRO A 79 -0.07 6.21 -12.51
N ALA A 80 1.20 6.47 -12.79
CA ALA A 80 1.86 7.69 -12.33
C ALA A 80 1.01 8.92 -12.68
N GLY A 81 0.94 9.88 -11.75
CA GLY A 81 0.18 11.11 -11.93
C GLY A 81 -1.31 11.02 -11.56
N THR A 82 -1.79 9.84 -11.17
CA THR A 82 -3.21 9.67 -10.80
C THR A 82 -3.40 9.89 -9.30
N ARG A 83 -4.25 10.85 -8.95
CA ARG A 83 -4.64 11.09 -7.56
C ARG A 83 -5.48 9.90 -7.07
N HIS A 84 -5.14 9.38 -5.92
CA HIS A 84 -5.80 8.18 -5.39
C HIS A 84 -5.78 8.12 -3.88
N ASP A 85 -6.70 7.33 -3.33
CA ASP A 85 -6.77 6.98 -1.91
C ASP A 85 -7.32 5.56 -1.80
N ILE A 86 -6.85 4.83 -0.81
CA ILE A 86 -7.36 3.50 -0.47
C ILE A 86 -7.89 3.56 0.96
N ARG A 87 -9.12 3.10 1.15
CA ARG A 87 -9.82 3.17 2.43
C ARG A 87 -10.33 1.80 2.84
N ASN A 88 -10.22 1.51 4.12
CA ASN A 88 -10.86 0.32 4.68
C ASN A 88 -12.28 0.67 5.09
N THR A 89 -13.25 0.22 4.31
CA THR A 89 -14.68 0.43 4.56
C THR A 89 -15.36 -0.79 5.19
N GLY A 90 -14.60 -1.85 5.46
CA GLY A 90 -15.09 -3.06 6.10
C GLY A 90 -14.96 -3.00 7.62
N ASP A 91 -15.33 -4.10 8.27
CA ASP A 91 -15.26 -4.25 9.72
C ASP A 91 -14.05 -5.08 10.19
N LYS A 92 -13.22 -5.51 9.25
CA LYS A 92 -12.00 -6.27 9.51
C LYS A 92 -10.81 -5.55 8.89
N ARG A 93 -9.59 -5.99 9.22
CA ARG A 93 -8.38 -5.41 8.65
C ARG A 93 -8.32 -5.63 7.15
N LEU A 94 -7.92 -4.59 6.42
CA LEU A 94 -7.69 -4.64 4.98
C LEU A 94 -6.19 -4.87 4.77
N ARG A 95 -5.84 -5.98 4.16
CA ARG A 95 -4.45 -6.36 3.94
C ARG A 95 -4.13 -6.31 2.46
N LEU A 96 -3.10 -5.55 2.14
CA LEU A 96 -2.73 -5.22 0.77
C LEU A 96 -1.30 -5.64 0.50
N VAL A 97 -1.07 -6.10 -0.73
CA VAL A 97 0.26 -6.12 -1.33
C VAL A 97 0.29 -4.97 -2.32
N THR A 98 1.25 -4.08 -2.20
CA THR A 98 1.38 -2.99 -3.15
C THR A 98 2.76 -3.02 -3.78
N ILE A 99 2.82 -2.67 -5.07
CA ILE A 99 4.05 -2.67 -5.86
C ILE A 99 4.25 -1.27 -6.40
N TYR A 100 5.44 -0.71 -6.16
CA TYR A 100 5.85 0.59 -6.70
C TYR A 100 6.87 0.36 -7.80
N SER A 101 6.68 1.01 -8.93
CA SER A 101 7.60 0.95 -10.06
C SER A 101 7.84 2.35 -10.61
N PRO A 102 9.04 2.93 -10.36
CA PRO A 102 10.18 2.46 -9.57
C PRO A 102 9.93 2.49 -8.05
N PRO A 103 10.89 2.02 -7.25
CA PRO A 103 10.78 2.08 -5.78
C PRO A 103 10.53 3.48 -5.25
N HIS A 104 9.69 3.57 -4.22
CA HIS A 104 9.26 4.86 -3.63
C HIS A 104 9.74 5.05 -2.20
N HIS A 105 9.81 3.96 -1.43
CA HIS A 105 10.24 4.01 -0.02
C HIS A 105 11.67 3.54 0.11
N ALA A 106 12.36 3.96 1.18
CA ALA A 106 13.68 3.46 1.49
C ALA A 106 13.60 1.95 1.76
N PRO A 107 14.60 1.15 1.28
CA PRO A 107 14.62 -0.28 1.56
C PRO A 107 14.53 -0.56 3.06
N GLY A 108 13.76 -1.58 3.42
CA GLY A 108 13.63 -2.01 4.81
C GLY A 108 12.76 -1.13 5.69
N THR A 109 12.07 -0.14 5.14
CA THR A 109 11.17 0.73 5.90
C THR A 109 10.05 -0.08 6.53
N VAL A 110 9.79 0.14 7.82
CA VAL A 110 8.67 -0.44 8.56
C VAL A 110 8.01 0.66 9.39
N HIS A 111 6.72 0.87 9.17
CA HIS A 111 5.90 1.75 10.00
C HIS A 111 4.79 0.90 10.61
N GLY A 112 4.83 0.71 11.93
CA GLY A 112 3.86 -0.15 12.62
C GLY A 112 2.46 0.40 12.61
N THR A 113 2.32 1.73 12.66
CA THR A 113 1.03 2.43 12.71
C THR A 113 0.94 3.50 11.63
N ARG A 114 -0.30 3.92 11.33
CA ARG A 114 -0.54 5.02 10.40
C ARG A 114 0.09 6.33 10.91
N GLU A 115 0.00 6.60 12.22
CA GLU A 115 0.58 7.80 12.82
C GLU A 115 2.09 7.84 12.61
N GLU A 116 2.76 6.72 12.78
CA GLU A 116 4.19 6.59 12.56
C GLU A 116 4.56 6.89 11.11
N ALA A 117 3.79 6.35 10.16
CA ALA A 117 4.00 6.59 8.74
C ALA A 117 3.80 8.07 8.38
N MET A 118 2.75 8.70 8.90
CA MET A 118 2.45 10.12 8.65
C MET A 118 3.53 11.01 9.24
N ARG A 119 4.04 10.66 10.42
CA ARG A 119 5.13 11.40 11.07
C ARG A 119 6.42 11.33 10.27
N ALA A 120 6.75 10.15 9.75
CA ALA A 120 7.94 9.96 8.92
C ALA A 120 7.85 10.76 7.61
N GLU A 121 6.68 10.81 6.98
CA GLU A 121 6.46 11.59 5.76
C GLU A 121 6.58 13.09 6.03
N ALA A 122 6.03 13.57 7.15
CA ALA A 122 6.14 14.97 7.55
C ALA A 122 7.60 15.37 7.77
N ASP A 123 8.40 14.50 8.40
CA ASP A 123 9.82 14.75 8.65
C ASP A 123 10.61 14.81 7.33
N GLN A 124 10.24 14.03 6.31
CA GLN A 124 10.88 14.05 5.01
C GLN A 124 10.60 15.35 4.24
N HIS A 125 9.49 16.00 4.51
CA HIS A 125 9.07 17.22 3.84
C HIS A 125 9.34 18.49 4.66
N ALA A 126 9.92 18.33 5.85
CA ALA A 126 10.20 19.46 6.74
C ALA A 126 11.43 20.28 6.31
#